data_ec77f93e0bd003026052c1781eff90db
#
_entry.id   ec77f93e0bd003026052c1781eff90db
#
_cell.length_a   1.000
_cell.length_b   1.000
_cell.length_c   1.000
_cell.angle_alpha   90.00
_cell.angle_beta   90.00
_cell.angle_gamma   90.00
#
_symmetry.space_group_name_H-M   'P 1'
#
loop_
_entity.id
_entity.type
_entity.pdbx_description
1 polymer ?
#
loop_
_entity_poly.entity_id
_entity_poly.type
_entity_poly.pdbx_seq_one_letter_code
_entity_poly.pdbx_strand_id
1 'polypeptide(L)'
;MTFHQGLYALGEAAYTGFHGANRLASNSLLEGLFMAENLAKWLNSQTFTQGSRKEVLYRQKLPDEQKGKPLPSIVEIQNRMMDYVGIVRTGADLKAQLRWLESYRGMHNQIGNLDQMDKEELTRYFMLITATLITKAALQRTESRGGHYRSDFPSEDDHNWRRKLLIHSRKDGGNSL
;
A
#
# COMPACT_ATOMS: atom_id res chain seq x y z
N MET A 1 16.08 -4.45 5.84
CA MET A 1 15.74 -5.88 5.70
C MET A 1 14.25 -6.01 5.86
N THR A 2 13.57 -6.77 5.00
CA THR A 2 12.13 -7.04 5.14
C THR A 2 11.91 -8.25 6.04
N PHE A 3 10.64 -8.57 6.35
CA PHE A 3 10.31 -9.82 7.08
C PHE A 3 10.53 -11.09 6.23
N HIS A 4 10.71 -10.95 4.92
CA HIS A 4 10.99 -12.05 4.01
C HIS A 4 12.49 -12.20 3.80
N GLN A 5 13.01 -13.39 4.08
CA GLN A 5 14.43 -13.69 3.89
C GLN A 5 14.82 -13.55 2.41
N GLY A 6 15.90 -12.84 2.13
CA GLY A 6 16.38 -12.59 0.77
C GLY A 6 15.70 -11.44 0.03
N LEU A 7 14.67 -10.80 0.62
CA LEU A 7 14.03 -9.61 0.06
C LEU A 7 14.48 -8.36 0.81
N TYR A 8 14.94 -7.36 0.07
CA TYR A 8 15.41 -6.09 0.61
C TYR A 8 14.59 -4.95 0.00
N ALA A 9 14.36 -3.89 0.78
CA ALA A 9 13.76 -2.65 0.32
C ALA A 9 14.72 -1.51 0.62
N LEU A 10 14.81 -0.54 -0.29
CA LEU A 10 15.61 0.67 -0.13
C LEU A 10 14.88 1.88 -0.69
N GLY A 11 15.33 3.08 -0.33
CA GLY A 11 14.74 4.34 -0.75
C GLY A 11 13.29 4.45 -0.30
N GLU A 12 12.43 4.99 -1.15
CA GLU A 12 11.02 5.24 -0.85
C GLU A 12 10.25 3.98 -0.45
N ALA A 13 10.52 2.85 -1.11
CA ALA A 13 9.89 1.56 -0.80
C ALA A 13 10.23 1.03 0.60
N ALA A 14 11.33 1.47 1.21
CA ALA A 14 11.75 1.03 2.53
C ALA A 14 10.95 1.68 3.67
N TYR A 15 10.31 2.82 3.42
CA TYR A 15 9.64 3.63 4.43
C TYR A 15 10.44 3.75 5.74
N THR A 16 11.58 4.43 5.68
CA THR A 16 12.52 4.54 6.81
C THR A 16 12.02 5.40 7.96
N GLY A 17 10.95 6.20 7.74
CA GLY A 17 10.46 7.20 8.70
C GLY A 17 11.30 8.48 8.75
N PHE A 18 12.38 8.57 7.97
CA PHE A 18 13.31 9.71 7.97
C PHE A 18 12.65 11.02 7.52
N HIS A 19 11.67 10.96 6.64
CA HIS A 19 11.06 12.13 6.00
C HIS A 19 9.88 12.75 6.79
N GLY A 20 9.51 12.18 7.93
CA GLY A 20 8.38 12.67 8.72
C GLY A 20 7.05 12.60 7.96
N ALA A 21 6.23 13.66 8.10
CA ALA A 21 4.89 13.70 7.52
C ALA A 21 4.85 14.15 6.05
N ASN A 22 5.95 14.67 5.52
CA ASN A 22 6.04 15.12 4.14
C ASN A 22 7.42 14.83 3.55
N ARG A 23 7.45 14.05 2.47
CA ARG A 23 8.68 13.64 1.81
C ARG A 23 9.12 14.69 0.79
N LEU A 24 10.36 15.18 0.94
CA LEU A 24 10.98 16.07 -0.06
C LEU A 24 11.67 15.24 -1.15
N ALA A 25 11.37 15.55 -2.41
CA ALA A 25 11.88 14.82 -3.57
C ALA A 25 13.42 14.77 -3.63
N SER A 26 14.10 15.89 -3.33
CA SER A 26 15.57 15.98 -3.31
C SER A 26 16.19 15.00 -2.29
N ASN A 27 15.62 14.92 -1.08
CA ASN A 27 16.12 14.02 -0.04
C ASN A 27 15.84 12.54 -0.39
N SER A 28 14.78 12.28 -1.15
CA SER A 28 14.43 10.91 -1.59
C SER A 28 15.51 10.28 -2.46
N LEU A 29 16.07 11.06 -3.40
CA LEU A 29 17.15 10.58 -4.27
C LEU A 29 18.41 10.29 -3.49
N LEU A 30 18.80 11.20 -2.57
CA LEU A 30 19.99 11.02 -1.73
C LEU A 30 19.84 9.81 -0.80
N GLU A 31 18.67 9.61 -0.19
CA GLU A 31 18.39 8.43 0.63
C GLU A 31 18.53 7.14 -0.19
N GLY A 32 17.93 7.11 -1.39
CA GLY A 32 18.00 5.96 -2.27
C GLY A 32 19.44 5.59 -2.65
N LEU A 33 20.26 6.57 -3.02
CA LEU A 33 21.68 6.37 -3.36
C LEU A 33 22.49 5.88 -2.16
N PHE A 34 22.33 6.52 -1.00
CA PHE A 34 23.01 6.12 0.23
C PHE A 34 22.64 4.69 0.66
N MET A 35 21.36 4.36 0.63
CA MET A 35 20.90 3.02 0.97
C MET A 35 21.37 1.97 -0.02
N ALA A 36 21.38 2.29 -1.33
CA ALA A 36 21.87 1.39 -2.37
C ALA A 36 23.36 1.06 -2.19
N GLU A 37 24.18 2.08 -1.91
CA GLU A 37 25.61 1.90 -1.64
C GLU A 37 25.85 1.01 -0.41
N ASN A 38 25.14 1.27 0.68
CA ASN A 38 25.27 0.47 1.90
C ASN A 38 24.80 -0.98 1.68
N LEU A 39 23.67 -1.18 0.96
CA LEU A 39 23.20 -2.52 0.65
C LEU A 39 24.21 -3.27 -0.24
N ALA A 40 24.78 -2.62 -1.25
CA ALA A 40 25.79 -3.21 -2.12
C ALA A 40 27.05 -3.62 -1.33
N LYS A 41 27.57 -2.76 -0.47
CA LYS A 41 28.70 -3.07 0.43
C LYS A 41 28.41 -4.29 1.30
N TRP A 42 27.22 -4.31 1.91
CA TRP A 42 26.79 -5.42 2.76
C TRP A 42 26.63 -6.71 1.95
N LEU A 43 25.97 -6.71 0.79
CA LEU A 43 25.82 -7.87 -0.06
C LEU A 43 27.17 -8.45 -0.49
N ASN A 44 28.14 -7.59 -0.86
CA ASN A 44 29.49 -8.00 -1.23
C ASN A 44 30.28 -8.62 -0.06
N SER A 45 29.92 -8.31 1.17
CA SER A 45 30.54 -8.89 2.37
C SER A 45 29.93 -10.23 2.80
N GLN A 46 28.78 -10.63 2.18
CA GLN A 46 28.08 -11.85 2.55
C GLN A 46 28.55 -13.02 1.67
N THR A 47 28.69 -14.18 2.29
CA THR A 47 28.85 -15.44 1.56
C THR A 47 27.48 -16.07 1.38
N PHE A 48 26.95 -16.03 0.15
CA PHE A 48 25.67 -16.66 -0.14
C PHE A 48 25.90 -18.12 -0.51
N THR A 49 25.40 -19.04 0.31
CA THR A 49 25.26 -20.44 -0.10
C THR A 49 24.07 -20.53 -1.05
N GLN A 50 24.30 -21.20 -2.19
CA GLN A 50 23.20 -21.51 -3.11
C GLN A 50 22.20 -22.41 -2.39
N GLY A 51 21.15 -21.80 -1.82
CA GLY A 51 20.02 -22.54 -1.29
C GLY A 51 19.28 -23.23 -2.43
N SER A 52 18.90 -24.48 -2.25
CA SER A 52 18.02 -25.14 -3.21
C SER A 52 16.75 -24.30 -3.36
N ARG A 53 16.48 -23.88 -4.58
CA ARG A 53 15.27 -23.17 -4.94
C ARG A 53 14.09 -24.10 -4.66
N LYS A 54 13.50 -24.00 -3.47
CA LYS A 54 12.19 -24.60 -3.25
C LYS A 54 11.21 -23.78 -4.07
N GLU A 55 10.76 -24.34 -5.18
CA GLU A 55 9.62 -23.80 -5.91
C GLU A 55 8.41 -23.84 -4.96
N VAL A 56 8.13 -22.71 -4.34
CA VAL A 56 6.91 -22.55 -3.55
C VAL A 56 5.80 -22.27 -4.56
N LEU A 57 5.27 -23.33 -5.15
CA LEU A 57 4.05 -23.26 -5.93
C LEU A 57 2.88 -23.01 -4.95
N TYR A 58 2.55 -21.76 -4.70
CA TYR A 58 1.29 -21.40 -4.07
C TYR A 58 0.14 -21.63 -5.05
N ARG A 59 -0.15 -22.89 -5.35
CA ARG A 59 -1.42 -23.31 -5.95
C ARG A 59 -2.44 -23.48 -4.83
N GLN A 60 -2.97 -22.37 -4.31
CA GLN A 60 -4.27 -22.46 -3.64
C GLN A 60 -5.32 -22.63 -4.74
N LYS A 61 -5.94 -23.83 -4.82
CA LYS A 61 -7.20 -24.03 -5.53
C LYS A 61 -8.22 -23.10 -4.87
N LEU A 62 -8.63 -22.05 -5.56
CA LEU A 62 -9.77 -21.25 -5.14
C LEU A 62 -11.06 -22.02 -5.42
N PRO A 63 -12.08 -21.88 -4.55
CA PRO A 63 -13.42 -22.37 -4.86
C PRO A 63 -13.94 -21.72 -6.13
N ASP A 64 -14.66 -22.51 -6.94
CA ASP A 64 -15.27 -22.09 -8.20
C ASP A 64 -16.04 -20.76 -8.12
N GLU A 65 -15.78 -19.94 -9.12
CA GLU A 65 -16.56 -18.90 -9.75
C GLU A 65 -17.72 -18.26 -8.94
N GLN A 66 -17.43 -17.32 -8.07
CA GLN A 66 -18.31 -16.16 -7.98
C GLN A 66 -17.78 -15.11 -8.95
N LYS A 67 -18.46 -14.93 -10.09
CA LYS A 67 -18.24 -13.81 -11.01
C LYS A 67 -18.45 -12.52 -10.22
N GLY A 68 -17.37 -11.93 -9.74
CA GLY A 68 -17.37 -10.66 -9.05
C GLY A 68 -17.84 -9.54 -10.00
N LYS A 69 -18.22 -8.41 -9.44
CA LYS A 69 -18.48 -7.19 -10.20
C LYS A 69 -17.24 -6.89 -11.08
N PRO A 70 -17.42 -6.51 -12.39
CA PRO A 70 -16.28 -6.18 -13.24
C PRO A 70 -15.44 -5.05 -12.62
N LEU A 71 -14.11 -5.11 -12.81
CA LEU A 71 -13.18 -4.08 -12.33
C LEU A 71 -13.54 -2.72 -12.94
N PRO A 72 -13.49 -1.63 -12.15
CA PRO A 72 -13.67 -0.29 -12.67
C PRO A 72 -12.52 0.06 -13.62
N SER A 73 -12.75 1.03 -14.50
CA SER A 73 -11.69 1.53 -15.37
C SER A 73 -10.60 2.27 -14.57
N ILE A 74 -9.40 2.34 -15.12
CA ILE A 74 -8.29 3.12 -14.53
C ILE A 74 -8.72 4.58 -14.29
N VAL A 75 -9.39 5.17 -15.29
CA VAL A 75 -9.87 6.56 -15.23
C VAL A 75 -10.92 6.74 -14.11
N GLU A 76 -11.83 5.78 -13.94
CA GLU A 76 -12.80 5.83 -12.85
C GLU A 76 -12.11 5.80 -11.48
N ILE A 77 -11.13 4.92 -11.29
CA ILE A 77 -10.36 4.85 -10.04
C ILE A 77 -9.63 6.18 -9.78
N GLN A 78 -8.98 6.74 -10.80
CA GLN A 78 -8.24 8.00 -10.70
C GLN A 78 -9.14 9.18 -10.34
N ASN A 79 -10.27 9.34 -11.05
CA ASN A 79 -11.22 10.42 -10.79
C ASN A 79 -11.79 10.30 -9.38
N ARG A 80 -12.22 9.12 -8.97
CA ARG A 80 -12.74 8.93 -7.61
C ARG A 80 -11.69 9.20 -6.52
N MET A 81 -10.44 8.80 -6.74
CA MET A 81 -9.37 9.11 -5.79
C MET A 81 -9.10 10.62 -5.72
N MET A 82 -9.18 11.34 -6.85
CA MET A 82 -9.03 12.79 -6.86
C MET A 82 -10.20 13.49 -6.15
N ASP A 83 -11.43 13.07 -6.42
CA ASP A 83 -12.64 13.72 -5.89
C ASP A 83 -12.83 13.48 -4.38
N TYR A 84 -12.55 12.27 -3.89
CA TYR A 84 -12.86 11.85 -2.51
C TYR A 84 -11.65 11.73 -1.59
N VAL A 85 -10.43 11.60 -2.14
CA VAL A 85 -9.20 11.35 -1.37
C VAL A 85 -8.07 12.29 -1.77
N GLY A 86 -8.38 13.31 -2.56
CA GLY A 86 -7.44 14.29 -3.09
C GLY A 86 -6.76 15.17 -2.02
N ILE A 87 -6.58 16.46 -2.32
CA ILE A 87 -5.82 17.38 -1.46
C ILE A 87 -6.61 17.72 -0.19
N VAL A 88 -7.87 18.12 -0.34
CA VAL A 88 -8.78 18.44 0.77
C VAL A 88 -9.69 17.26 1.04
N ARG A 89 -9.64 16.71 2.22
CA ARG A 89 -10.36 15.49 2.60
C ARG A 89 -11.37 15.78 3.71
N THR A 90 -12.49 15.05 3.67
CA THR A 90 -13.46 15.00 4.77
C THR A 90 -13.73 13.54 5.17
N GLY A 91 -14.14 13.33 6.43
CA GLY A 91 -14.54 11.99 6.86
C GLY A 91 -15.73 11.44 6.07
N ALA A 92 -16.62 12.30 5.58
CA ALA A 92 -17.76 11.90 4.76
C ALA A 92 -17.32 11.36 3.41
N ASP A 93 -16.44 12.08 2.71
CA ASP A 93 -15.91 11.70 1.39
C ASP A 93 -15.07 10.43 1.49
N LEU A 94 -14.20 10.36 2.49
CA LEU A 94 -13.36 9.17 2.73
C LEU A 94 -14.21 7.92 3.01
N LYS A 95 -15.30 8.05 3.80
CA LYS A 95 -16.24 6.95 4.04
C LYS A 95 -17.01 6.56 2.76
N ALA A 96 -17.41 7.54 1.95
CA ALA A 96 -18.09 7.27 0.67
C ALA A 96 -17.16 6.51 -0.29
N GLN A 97 -15.91 6.94 -0.40
CA GLN A 97 -14.91 6.25 -1.20
C GLN A 97 -14.63 4.84 -0.69
N LEU A 98 -14.50 4.67 0.64
CA LEU A 98 -14.24 3.35 1.21
C LEU A 98 -15.38 2.36 0.91
N ARG A 99 -16.66 2.79 1.04
CA ARG A 99 -17.82 1.95 0.65
C ARG A 99 -17.76 1.52 -0.81
N TRP A 100 -17.38 2.44 -1.70
CA TRP A 100 -17.22 2.10 -3.12
C TRP A 100 -16.11 1.08 -3.33
N LEU A 101 -14.94 1.27 -2.72
CA LEU A 101 -13.82 0.32 -2.80
C LEU A 101 -14.20 -1.06 -2.22
N GLU A 102 -14.94 -1.08 -1.12
CA GLU A 102 -15.42 -2.33 -0.49
C GLU A 102 -16.38 -3.12 -1.37
N SER A 103 -17.10 -2.47 -2.30
CA SER A 103 -17.94 -3.18 -3.27
C SER A 103 -17.13 -4.09 -4.23
N TYR A 104 -15.81 -3.90 -4.30
CA TYR A 104 -14.88 -4.73 -5.07
C TYR A 104 -14.08 -5.70 -4.19
N ARG A 105 -14.37 -5.78 -2.89
CA ARG A 105 -13.59 -6.57 -1.90
C ARG A 105 -13.59 -8.06 -2.20
N GLY A 106 -14.64 -8.59 -2.78
CA GLY A 106 -14.72 -10.02 -3.18
C GLY A 106 -13.59 -10.45 -4.12
N MET A 107 -12.98 -9.49 -4.82
CA MET A 107 -11.84 -9.74 -5.72
C MET A 107 -10.52 -9.97 -4.98
N HIS A 108 -10.38 -9.52 -3.72
CA HIS A 108 -9.19 -9.79 -2.92
C HIS A 108 -9.00 -11.28 -2.60
N ASN A 109 -10.07 -12.06 -2.67
CA ASN A 109 -10.01 -13.51 -2.50
C ASN A 109 -9.55 -14.24 -3.77
N GLN A 110 -9.41 -13.54 -4.91
CA GLN A 110 -8.95 -14.08 -6.20
C GLN A 110 -7.42 -14.05 -6.37
N ILE A 111 -6.65 -13.86 -5.30
CA ILE A 111 -5.17 -13.82 -5.34
C ILE A 111 -4.57 -15.09 -6.01
N GLY A 112 -5.31 -16.20 -6.06
CA GLY A 112 -4.90 -17.41 -6.75
C GLY A 112 -4.87 -17.33 -8.28
N ASN A 113 -5.42 -16.28 -8.88
CA ASN A 113 -5.56 -16.13 -10.33
C ASN A 113 -4.80 -14.93 -10.91
N LEU A 114 -3.85 -14.33 -10.18
CA LEU A 114 -3.08 -13.18 -10.70
C LEU A 114 -2.34 -13.53 -12.01
N ASP A 115 -1.88 -14.77 -12.15
CA ASP A 115 -1.17 -15.24 -13.36
C ASP A 115 -2.09 -15.34 -14.59
N GLN A 116 -3.41 -15.28 -14.39
CA GLN A 116 -4.41 -15.33 -15.47
C GLN A 116 -4.91 -13.94 -15.86
N MET A 117 -4.58 -12.91 -15.07
CA MET A 117 -4.96 -11.53 -15.35
C MET A 117 -4.08 -10.95 -16.45
N ASP A 118 -4.69 -10.22 -17.37
CA ASP A 118 -3.92 -9.38 -18.28
C ASP A 118 -3.26 -8.20 -17.55
N LYS A 119 -2.36 -7.50 -18.23
CA LYS A 119 -1.62 -6.38 -17.65
C LYS A 119 -2.54 -5.26 -17.15
N GLU A 120 -3.62 -4.98 -17.87
CA GLU A 120 -4.55 -3.91 -17.50
C GLU A 120 -5.41 -4.29 -16.30
N GLU A 121 -5.91 -5.52 -16.25
CA GLU A 121 -6.65 -6.06 -15.12
C GLU A 121 -5.78 -6.08 -13.85
N LEU A 122 -4.53 -6.54 -13.98
CA LEU A 122 -3.58 -6.55 -12.87
C LEU A 122 -3.29 -5.14 -12.35
N THR A 123 -3.14 -4.17 -13.27
CA THR A 123 -2.96 -2.75 -12.90
C THR A 123 -4.17 -2.23 -12.13
N ARG A 124 -5.39 -2.45 -12.63
CA ARG A 124 -6.63 -2.03 -11.96
C ARG A 124 -6.78 -2.67 -10.58
N TYR A 125 -6.44 -3.94 -10.47
CA TYR A 125 -6.45 -4.67 -9.20
C TYR A 125 -5.51 -4.04 -8.16
N PHE A 126 -4.25 -3.81 -8.51
CA PHE A 126 -3.30 -3.17 -7.59
C PHE A 126 -3.65 -1.71 -7.27
N MET A 127 -4.25 -0.98 -8.22
CA MET A 127 -4.77 0.37 -7.96
C MET A 127 -5.87 0.35 -6.90
N LEU A 128 -6.80 -0.61 -6.95
CA LEU A 128 -7.87 -0.74 -5.94
C LEU A 128 -7.32 -1.07 -4.56
N ILE A 129 -6.31 -1.97 -4.47
CA ILE A 129 -5.64 -2.27 -3.20
C ILE A 129 -5.00 -1.00 -2.64
N THR A 130 -4.20 -0.32 -3.43
CA THR A 130 -3.50 0.90 -3.03
C THR A 130 -4.48 2.00 -2.63
N ALA A 131 -5.54 2.22 -3.41
CA ALA A 131 -6.61 3.16 -3.11
C ALA A 131 -7.29 2.84 -1.77
N THR A 132 -7.53 1.55 -1.49
CA THR A 132 -8.13 1.10 -0.23
C THR A 132 -7.21 1.42 0.96
N LEU A 133 -5.93 1.12 0.87
CA LEU A 133 -4.96 1.38 1.93
C LEU A 133 -4.82 2.88 2.19
N ILE A 134 -4.70 3.71 1.15
CA ILE A 134 -4.62 5.17 1.26
C ILE A 134 -5.88 5.73 1.91
N THR A 135 -7.07 5.32 1.45
CA THR A 135 -8.35 5.82 1.96
C THR A 135 -8.53 5.45 3.43
N LYS A 136 -8.22 4.21 3.81
CA LYS A 136 -8.28 3.75 5.22
C LYS A 136 -7.32 4.52 6.11
N ALA A 137 -6.07 4.68 5.70
CA ALA A 137 -5.08 5.43 6.45
C ALA A 137 -5.51 6.90 6.62
N ALA A 138 -6.01 7.55 5.55
CA ALA A 138 -6.50 8.92 5.60
C ALA A 138 -7.75 9.06 6.50
N LEU A 139 -8.65 8.08 6.50
CA LEU A 139 -9.83 8.09 7.36
C LEU A 139 -9.47 7.91 8.84
N GLN A 140 -8.53 7.03 9.15
CA GLN A 140 -8.10 6.74 10.51
C GLN A 140 -7.35 7.91 11.15
N ARG A 141 -6.55 8.66 10.37
CA ARG A 141 -5.80 9.80 10.89
C ARG A 141 -6.69 11.02 11.04
N THR A 142 -7.00 11.38 12.28
CA THR A 142 -7.91 12.47 12.66
C THR A 142 -7.15 13.74 13.03
N GLU A 143 -6.22 14.17 12.18
CA GLU A 143 -5.48 15.43 12.24
C GLU A 143 -5.13 15.91 10.83
N SER A 144 -4.58 17.12 10.72
CA SER A 144 -3.92 17.60 9.50
C SER A 144 -2.44 17.78 9.77
N ARG A 145 -1.57 17.15 8.93
CA ARG A 145 -0.12 17.22 9.09
C ARG A 145 0.59 16.94 7.76
N GLY A 146 1.52 17.81 7.39
CA GLY A 146 2.27 17.68 6.13
C GLY A 146 1.35 17.67 4.92
N GLY A 147 1.45 16.66 4.05
CA GLY A 147 0.57 16.50 2.89
C GLY A 147 -0.82 15.91 3.21
N HIS A 148 -1.10 15.57 4.46
CA HIS A 148 -2.41 15.08 4.88
C HIS A 148 -3.25 16.21 5.46
N TYR A 149 -4.25 16.68 4.70
CA TYR A 149 -5.17 17.72 5.14
C TYR A 149 -6.61 17.20 5.24
N ARG A 150 -7.18 17.36 6.43
CA ARG A 150 -8.55 17.01 6.79
C ARG A 150 -9.30 18.27 7.18
N SER A 151 -10.29 18.72 6.38
CA SER A 151 -11.06 19.93 6.72
C SER A 151 -11.94 19.74 7.97
N ASP A 152 -12.29 18.52 8.33
CA ASP A 152 -12.98 18.17 9.57
C ASP A 152 -12.02 18.01 10.78
N PHE A 153 -10.71 17.99 10.56
CA PHE A 153 -9.65 17.97 11.57
C PHE A 153 -8.48 18.85 11.11
N PRO A 154 -8.65 20.19 11.04
CA PRO A 154 -7.71 21.06 10.35
C PRO A 154 -6.39 21.30 11.09
N SER A 155 -6.29 20.92 12.35
CA SER A 155 -5.12 21.16 13.21
C SER A 155 -4.32 19.88 13.41
N GLU A 156 -3.03 20.03 13.75
CA GLU A 156 -2.19 18.94 14.22
C GLU A 156 -2.63 18.47 15.61
N ASP A 157 -2.54 17.18 15.87
CA ASP A 157 -2.84 16.56 17.16
C ASP A 157 -1.63 15.75 17.64
N ASP A 158 -0.68 16.44 18.27
CA ASP A 158 0.54 15.83 18.78
C ASP A 158 0.29 14.77 19.84
N HIS A 159 -0.77 14.93 20.64
CA HIS A 159 -1.11 14.00 21.70
C HIS A 159 -1.46 12.61 21.15
N ASN A 160 -2.28 12.56 20.10
CA ASN A 160 -2.76 11.30 19.54
C ASN A 160 -1.89 10.80 18.38
N TRP A 161 -1.25 11.70 17.60
CA TRP A 161 -0.67 11.35 16.31
C TRP A 161 0.84 11.59 16.15
N ARG A 162 1.49 12.33 17.04
CA ARG A 162 2.92 12.56 16.94
C ARG A 162 3.68 11.23 17.01
N ARG A 163 4.53 10.97 16.01
CA ARG A 163 5.32 9.74 15.86
C ARG A 163 4.51 8.43 15.80
N LYS A 164 3.20 8.51 15.56
CA LYS A 164 2.38 7.31 15.35
C LYS A 164 2.35 6.92 13.89
N LEU A 165 2.47 5.63 13.64
CA LEU A 165 2.39 5.00 12.33
C LEU A 165 1.09 4.22 12.23
N LEU A 166 0.45 4.27 11.06
CA LEU A 166 -0.65 3.39 10.70
C LEU A 166 -0.07 2.20 9.94
N ILE A 167 -0.21 1.02 10.51
CA ILE A 167 0.28 -0.22 9.91
C ILE A 167 -0.93 -1.06 9.51
N HIS A 168 -1.04 -1.36 8.23
CA HIS A 168 -2.01 -2.31 7.70
C HIS A 168 -1.31 -3.65 7.47
N SER A 169 -1.76 -4.69 8.16
CA SER A 169 -1.28 -6.05 7.97
C SER A 169 -2.42 -6.96 7.53
N ARG A 170 -2.13 -7.90 6.65
CA ARG A 170 -3.03 -9.01 6.37
C ARG A 170 -2.86 -10.02 7.51
N LYS A 171 -3.91 -10.20 8.32
CA LYS A 171 -3.93 -11.30 9.27
C LYS A 171 -4.24 -12.58 8.49
N ASP A 172 -3.38 -13.56 8.58
CA ASP A 172 -3.66 -14.89 8.04
C ASP A 172 -4.94 -15.44 8.68
N GLY A 173 -5.98 -15.61 7.87
CA GLY A 173 -7.21 -16.33 8.24
C GLY A 173 -8.32 -15.54 8.93
N GLY A 174 -8.30 -14.22 9.02
CA GLY A 174 -9.36 -13.44 9.68
C GLY A 174 -9.86 -12.25 8.86
N ASN A 175 -11.19 -12.15 8.71
CA ASN A 175 -11.93 -11.04 8.12
C ASN A 175 -11.58 -9.69 8.77
N SER A 176 -10.56 -9.00 8.33
CA SER A 176 -10.37 -7.58 8.65
C SER A 176 -9.32 -6.92 7.76
N LEU A 177 -9.76 -6.46 6.62
CA LEU A 177 -9.33 -5.27 5.92
C LEU A 177 -10.56 -4.46 5.60
#